data_b8ceca563bb1ff29ffd6742677a428b7
#
_entry.id   b8ceca563bb1ff29ffd6742677a428b7
#
_cell.length_a   1.000
_cell.length_b   1.000
_cell.length_c   1.000
_cell.angle_alpha   90.00
_cell.angle_beta   90.00
_cell.angle_gamma   90.00
#
_symmetry.space_group_name_H-M   'P 1'
#
loop_
_entity.id
_entity.type
_entity.pdbx_description
1 polymer ?
#
loop_
_entity_poly.entity_id
_entity_poly.type
_entity_poly.pdbx_seq_one_letter_code
_entity_poly.pdbx_strand_id
1 'polypeptide(L)'
;MRWMALLAGLAVTCAFAETISGTVTKIIDGDTLVVRDAAKKRHTVRLAEIDAPEPKQPFYGESGRSLAELCHRKAATVEWSARDEGQRYIGYVTCAGKDANGEQLKRGMAWASPKGTRPTSALYELETYARLRRIGLWADDQPVAPWEFAARK
;
A
#
# COMPACT_ATOMS: atom_id res chain seq x y z
N MET A 1 -9.66 11.63 59.04
CA MET A 1 -9.18 10.69 57.99
C MET A 1 -9.55 11.28 56.64
N ARG A 2 -8.57 11.81 55.88
CA ARG A 2 -8.81 12.43 54.55
C ARG A 2 -8.37 11.43 53.49
N TRP A 3 -9.30 10.94 52.70
CA TRP A 3 -9.03 10.06 51.59
C TRP A 3 -8.65 10.91 50.40
N MET A 4 -7.38 10.84 49.99
CA MET A 4 -6.93 11.38 48.73
C MET A 4 -7.20 10.35 47.62
N ALA A 5 -8.16 10.65 46.74
CA ALA A 5 -8.38 9.87 45.53
C ALA A 5 -7.32 10.27 44.51
N LEU A 6 -6.41 9.35 44.17
CA LEU A 6 -5.49 9.50 43.01
C LEU A 6 -6.30 9.27 41.73
N LEU A 7 -6.53 10.32 40.99
CA LEU A 7 -6.97 10.23 39.59
C LEU A 7 -5.77 9.88 38.71
N ALA A 8 -5.67 8.60 38.31
CA ALA A 8 -4.75 8.17 37.28
C ALA A 8 -5.29 8.61 35.93
N GLY A 9 -4.71 9.68 35.38
CA GLY A 9 -5.01 10.13 34.01
C GLY A 9 -4.49 9.12 33.01
N LEU A 10 -5.39 8.44 32.27
CA LEU A 10 -5.03 7.66 31.09
C LEU A 10 -4.60 8.65 29.98
N ALA A 11 -3.30 8.74 29.72
CA ALA A 11 -2.79 9.43 28.55
C ALA A 11 -3.11 8.55 27.31
N VAL A 12 -4.13 8.92 26.55
CA VAL A 12 -4.39 8.35 25.23
C VAL A 12 -3.31 8.91 24.30
N THR A 13 -2.27 8.12 24.02
CA THR A 13 -1.30 8.45 22.97
C THR A 13 -1.98 8.22 21.62
N CYS A 14 -2.43 9.29 20.97
CA CYS A 14 -2.74 9.27 19.55
C CYS A 14 -1.44 8.93 18.81
N ALA A 15 -1.36 7.74 18.24
CA ALA A 15 -0.33 7.40 17.28
C ALA A 15 -0.59 8.21 16.01
N PHE A 16 0.12 9.33 15.85
CA PHE A 16 0.10 10.08 14.60
C PHE A 16 0.84 9.24 13.55
N ALA A 17 0.21 9.02 12.40
CA ALA A 17 0.89 8.51 11.24
C ALA A 17 2.03 9.48 10.87
N GLU A 18 3.24 8.96 10.72
CA GLU A 18 4.36 9.77 10.26
C GLU A 18 4.26 9.95 8.75
N THR A 19 4.76 11.09 8.26
CA THR A 19 4.66 11.45 6.83
C THR A 19 6.03 11.58 6.20
N ILE A 20 6.21 10.94 5.04
CA ILE A 20 7.35 11.14 4.15
C ILE A 20 6.85 11.86 2.90
N SER A 21 7.49 12.99 2.56
CA SER A 21 7.21 13.73 1.32
C SER A 21 8.44 13.79 0.43
N GLY A 22 8.24 13.62 -0.88
CA GLY A 22 9.34 13.65 -1.83
C GLY A 22 8.91 13.36 -3.26
N THR A 23 9.84 12.87 -4.07
CA THR A 23 9.59 12.46 -5.46
C THR A 23 9.82 10.96 -5.61
N VAL A 24 8.94 10.27 -6.30
CA VAL A 24 9.13 8.85 -6.63
C VAL A 24 10.22 8.71 -7.68
N THR A 25 11.31 8.05 -7.32
CA THR A 25 12.49 7.89 -8.19
C THR A 25 12.60 6.51 -8.81
N LYS A 26 11.91 5.51 -8.26
CA LYS A 26 11.95 4.14 -8.76
C LYS A 26 10.64 3.42 -8.42
N ILE A 27 10.16 2.60 -9.34
CA ILE A 27 9.14 1.58 -9.10
C ILE A 27 9.88 0.23 -9.04
N ILE A 28 9.62 -0.55 -8.00
CA ILE A 28 10.22 -1.88 -7.82
C ILE A 28 9.31 -2.93 -8.43
N ASP A 29 8.02 -2.89 -8.09
CA ASP A 29 6.97 -3.76 -8.59
C ASP A 29 5.60 -3.05 -8.49
N GLY A 30 4.50 -3.80 -8.50
CA GLY A 30 3.15 -3.23 -8.51
C GLY A 30 2.64 -2.66 -7.17
N ASP A 31 3.36 -2.87 -6.07
CA ASP A 31 3.01 -2.34 -4.74
C ASP A 31 4.20 -1.75 -3.97
N THR A 32 5.37 -1.65 -4.60
CA THR A 32 6.59 -1.16 -3.94
C THR A 32 7.31 -0.13 -4.78
N LEU A 33 7.65 1.01 -4.18
CA LEU A 33 8.32 2.13 -4.83
C LEU A 33 9.37 2.77 -3.91
N VAL A 34 10.17 3.69 -4.47
CA VAL A 34 11.18 4.46 -3.73
C VAL A 34 10.87 5.94 -3.84
N VAL A 35 10.68 6.58 -2.69
CA VAL A 35 10.54 8.04 -2.56
C VAL A 35 11.88 8.62 -2.13
N ARG A 36 12.32 9.69 -2.80
CA ARG A 36 13.49 10.48 -2.40
C ARG A 36 13.00 11.81 -1.82
N ASP A 37 13.33 12.06 -0.56
CA ASP A 37 12.97 13.28 0.15
C ASP A 37 13.86 14.49 -0.22
N ALA A 38 13.58 15.64 0.37
CA ALA A 38 14.33 16.89 0.15
C ALA A 38 15.81 16.79 0.60
N ALA A 39 16.09 15.94 1.59
CA ALA A 39 17.45 15.66 2.07
C ALA A 39 18.17 14.62 1.19
N LYS A 40 17.59 14.23 0.04
CA LYS A 40 18.09 13.22 -0.89
C LYS A 40 18.13 11.79 -0.33
N LYS A 41 17.54 11.57 0.84
CA LYS A 41 17.41 10.23 1.43
C LYS A 41 16.35 9.44 0.65
N ARG A 42 16.63 8.16 0.43
CA ARG A 42 15.74 7.21 -0.25
C ARG A 42 14.97 6.40 0.78
N HIS A 43 13.65 6.32 0.58
CA HIS A 43 12.73 5.55 1.41
C HIS A 43 12.06 4.51 0.52
N THR A 44 12.30 3.23 0.79
CA THR A 44 11.54 2.16 0.14
C THR A 44 10.22 2.01 0.84
N VAL A 45 9.13 2.09 0.07
CA VAL A 45 7.76 2.09 0.56
C VAL A 45 7.00 0.95 -0.08
N ARG A 46 6.36 0.12 0.73
CA ARG A 46 5.36 -0.85 0.33
C ARG A 46 3.98 -0.26 0.58
N LEU A 47 3.13 -0.29 -0.44
CA LEU A 47 1.76 0.20 -0.35
C LEU A 47 0.98 -0.66 0.65
N ALA A 48 0.36 -0.01 1.64
CA ALA A 48 -0.38 -0.68 2.71
C ALA A 48 -1.66 -1.34 2.18
N GLU A 49 -2.04 -2.46 2.79
CA GLU A 49 -3.34 -3.15 2.61
C GLU A 49 -3.63 -3.65 1.19
N ILE A 50 -2.64 -3.63 0.29
CA ILE A 50 -2.72 -4.24 -1.03
C ILE A 50 -1.56 -5.20 -1.25
N ASP A 51 -1.71 -6.11 -2.20
CA ASP A 51 -0.66 -7.06 -2.61
C ASP A 51 -0.71 -7.22 -4.14
N ALA A 52 0.39 -6.92 -4.79
CA ALA A 52 0.52 -7.00 -6.23
C ALA A 52 1.02 -8.38 -6.68
N PRO A 53 0.85 -8.76 -7.96
CA PRO A 53 1.39 -10.00 -8.49
C PRO A 53 2.89 -10.16 -8.22
N GLU A 54 3.27 -11.38 -7.82
CA GLU A 54 4.65 -11.79 -7.57
C GLU A 54 5.45 -11.96 -8.87
N PRO A 55 6.80 -11.90 -8.84
CA PRO A 55 7.63 -12.23 -10.00
C PRO A 55 7.25 -13.58 -10.62
N LYS A 56 7.09 -13.61 -11.95
CA LYS A 56 6.61 -14.73 -12.77
C LYS A 56 5.11 -15.02 -12.67
N GLN A 57 4.37 -14.31 -11.85
CA GLN A 57 2.91 -14.38 -11.84
C GLN A 57 2.34 -13.56 -13.01
N PRO A 58 1.20 -13.99 -13.60
CA PRO A 58 0.48 -13.17 -14.58
C PRO A 58 0.22 -11.75 -14.03
N PHE A 59 0.26 -10.76 -14.90
CA PHE A 59 0.11 -9.33 -14.56
C PHE A 59 1.20 -8.68 -13.70
N TYR A 60 2.30 -9.37 -13.37
CA TYR A 60 3.41 -8.75 -12.63
C TYR A 60 3.94 -7.50 -13.33
N GLY A 61 4.23 -7.58 -14.62
CA GLY A 61 4.74 -6.45 -15.41
C GLY A 61 3.72 -5.33 -15.59
N GLU A 62 2.45 -5.68 -15.82
CA GLU A 62 1.33 -4.75 -15.97
C GLU A 62 1.09 -3.97 -14.69
N SER A 63 1.12 -4.63 -13.56
CA SER A 63 0.96 -4.02 -12.25
C SER A 63 2.07 -3.00 -11.96
N GLY A 64 3.33 -3.35 -12.24
CA GLY A 64 4.46 -2.43 -12.12
C GLY A 64 4.33 -1.21 -13.05
N ARG A 65 3.91 -1.40 -14.30
CA ARG A 65 3.65 -0.30 -15.24
C ARG A 65 2.53 0.62 -14.77
N SER A 66 1.45 0.05 -14.25
CA SER A 66 0.34 0.83 -13.69
C SER A 66 0.80 1.73 -12.55
N LEU A 67 1.59 1.20 -11.62
CA LEU A 67 2.15 2.02 -10.53
C LEU A 67 3.12 3.08 -11.05
N ALA A 68 3.89 2.77 -12.09
CA ALA A 68 4.78 3.74 -12.74
C ALA A 68 4.02 4.90 -13.38
N GLU A 69 2.92 4.64 -14.07
CA GLU A 69 2.05 5.68 -14.62
C GLU A 69 1.44 6.57 -13.54
N LEU A 70 1.09 5.99 -12.40
CA LEU A 70 0.54 6.72 -11.27
C LEU A 70 1.58 7.60 -10.59
N CYS A 71 2.79 7.11 -10.37
CA CYS A 71 3.71 7.65 -9.38
C CYS A 71 5.10 8.03 -9.91
N HIS A 72 5.64 7.39 -10.96
CA HIS A 72 7.03 7.58 -11.34
C HIS A 72 7.35 9.03 -11.73
N ARG A 73 8.40 9.60 -11.13
CA ARG A 73 8.84 10.99 -11.29
C ARG A 73 7.82 12.04 -10.83
N LYS A 74 6.82 11.64 -10.02
CA LYS A 74 5.82 12.56 -9.46
C LYS A 74 6.11 12.84 -8.00
N ALA A 75 5.60 13.97 -7.52
CA ALA A 75 5.57 14.29 -6.10
C ALA A 75 4.67 13.27 -5.38
N ALA A 76 5.14 12.79 -4.24
CA ALA A 76 4.41 11.81 -3.44
C ALA A 76 4.45 12.19 -1.95
N THR A 77 3.36 11.85 -1.28
CA THR A 77 3.24 11.86 0.18
C THR A 77 2.92 10.45 0.62
N VAL A 78 3.60 9.98 1.66
CA VAL A 78 3.43 8.66 2.27
C VAL A 78 3.03 8.83 3.72
N GLU A 79 1.83 8.38 4.07
CA GLU A 79 1.39 8.25 5.46
C GLU A 79 1.70 6.82 5.91
N TRP A 80 2.66 6.68 6.82
CA TRP A 80 3.12 5.36 7.25
C TRP A 80 3.02 5.19 8.77
N SER A 81 2.82 3.95 9.21
CA SER A 81 2.67 3.60 10.64
C SER A 81 3.56 2.44 11.07
N ALA A 82 4.15 1.72 10.13
CA ALA A 82 4.95 0.53 10.41
C ALA A 82 6.09 0.36 9.39
N ARG A 83 7.04 -0.50 9.75
CA ARG A 83 8.03 -1.05 8.82
C ARG A 83 7.92 -2.56 8.82
N ASP A 84 8.18 -3.18 7.68
CA ASP A 84 8.28 -4.64 7.59
C ASP A 84 9.67 -5.16 7.99
N GLU A 85 9.86 -6.48 7.94
CA GLU A 85 11.13 -7.13 8.26
C GLU A 85 12.29 -6.66 7.36
N GLY A 86 11.99 -6.27 6.11
CA GLY A 86 12.94 -5.69 5.15
C GLY A 86 13.18 -4.19 5.35
N GLN A 87 12.71 -3.61 6.44
CA GLN A 87 12.80 -2.18 6.77
C GLN A 87 12.11 -1.25 5.76
N ARG A 88 11.20 -1.77 4.92
CA ARG A 88 10.37 -0.95 4.05
C ARG A 88 9.28 -0.27 4.88
N TYR A 89 9.00 0.99 4.57
CA TYR A 89 7.86 1.70 5.15
C TYR A 89 6.58 1.11 4.59
N ILE A 90 5.63 0.80 5.45
CA ILE A 90 4.29 0.36 5.05
C ILE A 90 3.36 1.55 5.18
N GLY A 91 2.79 2.02 4.06
CA GLY A 91 2.02 3.25 4.09
C GLY A 91 1.04 3.42 2.92
N TYR A 92 0.20 4.42 3.10
CA TYR A 92 -0.67 4.93 2.05
C TYR A 92 0.06 5.99 1.24
N VAL A 93 0.03 5.85 -0.07
CA VAL A 93 0.82 6.68 -1.00
C VAL A 93 -0.10 7.51 -1.87
N THR A 94 0.05 8.82 -1.79
CA THR A 94 -0.61 9.77 -2.70
C THR A 94 0.42 10.31 -3.68
N CYS A 95 0.21 10.10 -4.98
CA CYS A 95 1.07 10.56 -6.05
C CYS A 95 0.35 11.63 -6.89
N ALA A 96 0.86 12.85 -6.92
CA ALA A 96 0.25 13.97 -7.64
C ALA A 96 -1.26 14.09 -7.35
N GLY A 97 -1.66 13.95 -6.08
CA GLY A 97 -3.04 14.04 -5.62
C GLY A 97 -3.90 12.78 -5.82
N LYS A 98 -3.35 11.67 -6.32
CA LYS A 98 -4.07 10.41 -6.53
C LYS A 98 -3.65 9.37 -5.50
N ASP A 99 -4.62 8.71 -4.88
CA ASP A 99 -4.41 7.55 -4.01
C ASP A 99 -3.89 6.37 -4.83
N ALA A 100 -2.61 6.05 -4.70
CA ALA A 100 -1.98 4.97 -5.45
C ALA A 100 -2.44 3.59 -4.98
N ASN A 101 -2.73 3.40 -3.70
CA ASN A 101 -3.23 2.14 -3.14
C ASN A 101 -4.60 1.80 -3.74
N GLY A 102 -5.54 2.73 -3.68
CA GLY A 102 -6.88 2.55 -4.23
C GLY A 102 -6.89 2.45 -5.76
N GLU A 103 -6.09 3.25 -6.46
CA GLU A 103 -6.03 3.19 -7.92
C GLU A 103 -5.49 1.85 -8.44
N GLN A 104 -4.51 1.22 -7.77
CA GLN A 104 -4.03 -0.11 -8.13
C GLN A 104 -5.14 -1.17 -8.03
N LEU A 105 -5.97 -1.12 -6.99
CA LEU A 105 -7.14 -2.00 -6.86
C LEU A 105 -8.19 -1.72 -7.93
N LYS A 106 -8.54 -0.46 -8.13
CA LYS A 106 -9.57 -0.05 -9.10
C LYS A 106 -9.18 -0.42 -10.54
N ARG A 107 -7.89 -0.39 -10.85
CA ARG A 107 -7.34 -0.80 -12.14
C ARG A 107 -7.20 -2.31 -12.29
N GLY A 108 -7.53 -3.09 -11.26
CA GLY A 108 -7.36 -4.54 -11.23
C GLY A 108 -5.88 -4.95 -11.32
N MET A 109 -4.98 -4.22 -10.68
CA MET A 109 -3.53 -4.47 -10.70
C MET A 109 -2.98 -4.97 -9.36
N ALA A 110 -3.84 -5.12 -8.36
CA ALA A 110 -3.51 -5.67 -7.04
C ALA A 110 -4.74 -6.30 -6.39
N TRP A 111 -4.51 -7.08 -5.33
CA TRP A 111 -5.53 -7.59 -4.41
C TRP A 111 -5.57 -6.72 -3.16
N ALA A 112 -6.75 -6.55 -2.55
CA ALA A 112 -6.87 -6.10 -1.17
C ALA A 112 -6.28 -7.21 -0.27
N SER A 113 -5.25 -6.87 0.49
CA SER A 113 -4.47 -7.85 1.24
C SER A 113 -4.81 -7.85 2.72
N PRO A 114 -5.14 -9.02 3.32
CA PRO A 114 -5.38 -9.14 4.74
C PRO A 114 -4.08 -9.16 5.58
N LYS A 115 -2.91 -9.09 4.96
CA LYS A 115 -1.62 -9.11 5.66
C LYS A 115 -1.39 -7.81 6.42
N GLY A 116 -1.29 -7.93 7.74
CA GLY A 116 -1.02 -6.82 8.65
C GLY A 116 -2.30 -6.24 9.24
N THR A 117 -2.89 -5.28 8.62
CA THR A 117 -4.20 -4.70 8.99
C THR A 117 -5.28 -5.18 8.03
N ARG A 118 -6.50 -5.30 8.52
CA ARG A 118 -7.65 -5.57 7.64
C ARG A 118 -7.80 -4.40 6.68
N PRO A 119 -7.85 -4.64 5.36
CA PRO A 119 -8.16 -3.58 4.42
C PRO A 119 -9.47 -2.87 4.80
N THR A 120 -9.49 -1.56 4.61
CA THR A 120 -10.72 -0.78 4.84
C THR A 120 -11.83 -1.24 3.91
N SER A 121 -13.09 -0.99 4.28
CA SER A 121 -14.23 -1.29 3.41
C SER A 121 -14.08 -0.62 2.04
N ALA A 122 -13.54 0.60 2.00
CA ALA A 122 -13.31 1.35 0.76
C ALA A 122 -12.34 0.63 -0.20
N LEU A 123 -11.27 0.01 0.29
CA LEU A 123 -10.34 -0.77 -0.54
C LEU A 123 -11.00 -2.04 -1.09
N TYR A 124 -11.78 -2.75 -0.28
CA TYR A 124 -12.57 -3.90 -0.75
C TYR A 124 -13.62 -3.51 -1.80
N GLU A 125 -14.24 -2.35 -1.67
CA GLU A 125 -15.19 -1.84 -2.68
C GLU A 125 -14.49 -1.58 -4.01
N LEU A 126 -13.28 -1.02 -4.01
CA LEU A 126 -12.49 -0.79 -5.22
C LEU A 126 -12.06 -2.11 -5.90
N GLU A 127 -11.66 -3.11 -5.12
CA GLU A 127 -11.40 -4.44 -5.64
C GLU A 127 -12.67 -5.07 -6.23
N THR A 128 -13.79 -4.99 -5.53
CA THR A 128 -15.09 -5.49 -5.99
C THR A 128 -15.51 -4.83 -7.29
N TYR A 129 -15.31 -3.51 -7.41
CA TYR A 129 -15.55 -2.78 -8.64
C TYR A 129 -14.77 -3.37 -9.82
N ALA A 130 -13.45 -3.62 -9.63
CA ALA A 130 -12.60 -4.18 -10.67
C ALA A 130 -13.00 -5.63 -11.03
N ARG A 131 -13.33 -6.45 -10.03
CA ARG A 131 -13.81 -7.83 -10.21
C ARG A 131 -15.09 -7.92 -11.02
N LEU A 132 -16.11 -7.15 -10.65
CA LEU A 132 -17.41 -7.13 -11.34
C LEU A 132 -17.29 -6.71 -12.80
N ARG A 133 -16.31 -5.86 -13.12
CA ARG A 133 -16.06 -5.36 -14.48
C ARG A 133 -14.99 -6.15 -15.23
N ARG A 134 -14.41 -7.18 -14.60
CA ARG A 134 -13.35 -8.01 -15.18
C ARG A 134 -12.15 -7.19 -15.67
N ILE A 135 -11.76 -6.19 -14.88
CA ILE A 135 -10.66 -5.25 -15.21
C ILE A 135 -9.33 -5.87 -14.77
N GLY A 136 -8.31 -5.75 -15.61
CA GLY A 136 -6.95 -6.19 -15.30
C GLY A 136 -6.87 -7.68 -15.01
N LEU A 137 -6.25 -8.05 -13.89
CA LEU A 137 -6.10 -9.45 -13.45
C LEU A 137 -7.45 -10.19 -13.27
N TRP A 138 -8.55 -9.44 -13.09
CA TRP A 138 -9.91 -10.02 -12.96
C TRP A 138 -10.54 -10.41 -14.29
N ALA A 139 -9.87 -10.14 -15.43
CA ALA A 139 -10.24 -10.70 -16.72
C ALA A 139 -9.94 -12.21 -16.82
N ASP A 140 -9.00 -12.71 -16.01
CA ASP A 140 -8.75 -14.14 -15.84
C ASP A 140 -9.94 -14.80 -15.13
N ASP A 141 -10.29 -16.01 -15.54
CA ASP A 141 -11.37 -16.78 -14.92
C ASP A 141 -10.97 -17.38 -13.56
N GLN A 142 -9.67 -17.56 -13.33
CA GLN A 142 -9.11 -18.10 -12.09
C GLN A 142 -7.90 -17.31 -11.61
N PRO A 143 -8.08 -16.04 -11.24
CA PRO A 143 -6.98 -15.22 -10.77
C PRO A 143 -6.45 -15.76 -9.43
N VAL A 144 -5.15 -16.05 -9.37
CA VAL A 144 -4.47 -16.56 -8.17
C VAL A 144 -3.97 -15.38 -7.34
N ALA A 145 -4.25 -15.37 -6.05
CA ALA A 145 -3.75 -14.33 -5.17
C ALA A 145 -2.22 -14.46 -4.94
N PRO A 146 -1.48 -13.34 -4.74
CA PRO A 146 -0.02 -13.37 -4.60
C PRO A 146 0.45 -14.30 -3.48
N TRP A 147 -0.23 -14.29 -2.34
CA TRP A 147 0.11 -15.17 -1.19
C TRP A 147 -0.13 -16.65 -1.45
N GLU A 148 -1.09 -16.98 -2.31
CA GLU A 148 -1.31 -18.38 -2.75
C GLU A 148 -0.27 -18.80 -3.79
N PHE A 149 0.11 -17.88 -4.70
CA PHE A 149 1.14 -18.12 -5.69
C PHE A 149 2.50 -18.33 -5.03
N ALA A 150 2.86 -17.49 -4.05
CA ALA A 150 4.09 -17.63 -3.28
C ALA A 150 4.17 -18.94 -2.48
N ALA A 151 3.04 -19.44 -1.97
CA ALA A 151 2.97 -20.70 -1.22
C ALA A 151 3.15 -21.95 -2.10
N ARG A 152 3.06 -21.83 -3.45
CA ARG A 152 3.25 -22.94 -4.40
C ARG A 152 4.72 -23.15 -4.83
N LYS A 153 5.63 -22.30 -4.36
CA LYS A 153 7.07 -22.38 -4.59
C LYS A 153 7.75 -23.23 -3.50
#